data_63401e17250546abc1cacd2d438b2f2d
#
_entry.id   63401e17250546abc1cacd2d438b2f2d
#
_cell.length_a   1.000
_cell.length_b   1.000
_cell.length_c   1.000
_cell.angle_alpha   90.00
_cell.angle_beta   90.00
_cell.angle_gamma   90.00
#
_symmetry.space_group_name_H-M   'P 1'
#
loop_
_entity.id
_entity.type
_entity.pdbx_description
1 polymer ?
#
loop_
_entity_poly.entity_id
_entity_poly.type
_entity_poly.pdbx_seq_one_letter_code
_entity_poly.pdbx_strand_id
1 'polypeptide(L)'
;MRLSFKEGKIMSGVNQTQTERIFKDGQEFLRVTMSGKDYDLPFKVLSGKKVAFLDISGQVSLNEAAADDIVDLLLDAGVEFDTILNPVAKSNALAHAIALRWNKAKGTQIDRTVVARKSDGNRIQAVYRSVTTPRDQIMSLTDDDAEYLKGKRILVVDDVYGGGGTTKGLMELADKAGAIVAAHAVIAVEAGVELPEGIFYLFTLPLGE
;
A
#
# COMPACT_ATOMS: atom_id res chain seq x y z
N MET A 1 7.81 -18.84 4.29
CA MET A 1 6.88 -17.94 3.56
C MET A 1 6.98 -18.30 2.08
N ARG A 2 5.98 -18.94 1.51
CA ARG A 2 5.96 -19.27 0.08
C ARG A 2 5.10 -18.25 -0.63
N LEU A 3 5.74 -17.31 -1.33
CA LEU A 3 5.08 -16.56 -2.38
C LEU A 3 4.86 -17.57 -3.53
N SER A 4 3.60 -17.79 -3.93
CA SER A 4 3.30 -18.70 -5.04
C SER A 4 3.51 -17.94 -6.35
N PHE A 5 4.53 -18.33 -7.10
CA PHE A 5 4.81 -17.80 -8.41
C PHE A 5 4.69 -18.91 -9.46
N LYS A 6 4.05 -18.61 -10.59
CA LYS A 6 4.34 -19.31 -11.82
C LYS A 6 5.81 -19.07 -12.15
N GLU A 7 6.50 -20.09 -12.64
CA GLU A 7 7.90 -20.08 -13.04
C GLU A 7 8.29 -18.77 -13.74
N GLY A 8 9.07 -17.94 -13.08
CA GLY A 8 9.57 -16.69 -13.64
C GLY A 8 9.51 -15.55 -12.63
N LYS A 9 10.63 -14.93 -12.41
CA LYS A 9 10.90 -13.69 -11.66
C LYS A 9 9.67 -12.90 -11.18
N ILE A 10 9.58 -12.67 -9.87
CA ILE A 10 8.69 -11.66 -9.29
C ILE A 10 9.06 -10.32 -9.93
N MET A 11 8.12 -9.74 -10.66
CA MET A 11 8.31 -8.41 -11.20
C MET A 11 7.90 -7.41 -10.14
N SER A 12 8.85 -6.60 -9.67
CA SER A 12 8.54 -5.33 -9.00
C SER A 12 8.31 -4.29 -10.07
N GLY A 13 7.31 -3.43 -9.88
CA GLY A 13 6.99 -2.37 -10.83
C GLY A 13 7.07 -1.00 -10.17
N VAL A 14 7.70 -0.07 -10.86
CA VAL A 14 7.67 1.36 -10.51
C VAL A 14 7.02 2.12 -11.65
N ASN A 15 5.99 2.91 -11.34
CA ASN A 15 5.52 3.92 -12.28
C ASN A 15 6.53 5.08 -12.30
N GLN A 16 6.81 5.62 -13.47
CA GLN A 16 7.63 6.84 -13.60
C GLN A 16 6.78 8.09 -13.32
N THR A 17 6.14 8.12 -12.14
CA THR A 17 5.41 9.29 -11.69
C THR A 17 6.36 10.48 -11.61
N GLN A 18 6.02 11.56 -12.30
CA GLN A 18 6.85 12.78 -12.28
C GLN A 18 6.79 13.39 -10.88
N THR A 19 7.96 13.72 -10.35
CA THR A 19 8.08 14.39 -9.06
C THR A 19 8.99 15.62 -9.19
N GLU A 20 8.60 16.72 -8.55
CA GLU A 20 9.32 17.99 -8.58
C GLU A 20 9.28 18.66 -7.20
N ARG A 21 10.40 19.24 -6.75
CA ARG A 21 10.39 20.13 -5.58
C ARG A 21 9.96 21.52 -6.00
N ILE A 22 8.95 22.04 -5.33
CA ILE A 22 8.41 23.37 -5.59
C ILE A 22 8.31 24.18 -4.30
N PHE A 23 8.25 25.50 -4.44
CA PHE A 23 8.05 26.44 -3.34
C PHE A 23 6.79 27.26 -3.61
N LYS A 24 5.90 27.32 -2.61
CA LYS A 24 4.70 28.16 -2.61
C LYS A 24 4.60 28.88 -1.28
N ASP A 25 4.42 30.18 -1.27
CA ASP A 25 4.25 31.00 -0.06
C ASP A 25 5.34 30.75 0.99
N GLY A 26 6.57 30.54 0.57
CA GLY A 26 7.71 30.27 1.46
C GLY A 26 7.76 28.85 2.04
N GLN A 27 6.84 27.98 1.65
CA GLN A 27 6.82 26.57 2.06
C GLN A 27 7.26 25.64 0.91
N GLU A 28 8.04 24.61 1.25
CA GLU A 28 8.50 23.59 0.32
C GLU A 28 7.48 22.45 0.20
N PHE A 29 7.27 21.99 -1.03
CA PHE A 29 6.41 20.85 -1.36
C PHE A 29 7.13 19.92 -2.33
N LEU A 30 6.79 18.65 -2.27
CA LEU A 30 7.01 17.70 -3.35
C LEU A 30 5.73 17.64 -4.19
N ARG A 31 5.81 18.15 -5.42
CA ARG A 31 4.75 17.94 -6.41
C ARG A 31 4.87 16.55 -7.00
N VAL A 32 3.77 15.81 -7.06
CA VAL A 32 3.66 14.52 -7.71
C VAL A 32 2.51 14.56 -8.71
N THR A 33 2.71 14.04 -9.92
CA THR A 33 1.68 14.01 -10.96
C THR A 33 1.16 12.59 -11.10
N MET A 34 -0.06 12.31 -10.65
CA MET A 34 -0.73 11.01 -10.74
C MET A 34 -1.99 11.13 -11.60
N SER A 35 -2.17 10.22 -12.55
CA SER A 35 -3.31 10.22 -13.48
C SER A 35 -3.56 11.59 -14.13
N GLY A 36 -2.45 12.29 -14.50
CA GLY A 36 -2.48 13.61 -15.13
C GLY A 36 -2.87 14.77 -14.21
N LYS A 37 -2.92 14.59 -12.89
CA LYS A 37 -3.21 15.64 -11.90
C LYS A 37 -2.04 15.84 -10.95
N ASP A 38 -1.79 17.11 -10.61
CA ASP A 38 -0.74 17.50 -9.67
C ASP A 38 -1.25 17.51 -8.24
N TYR A 39 -0.45 16.93 -7.33
CA TYR A 39 -0.65 16.93 -5.88
C TYR A 39 0.60 17.45 -5.19
N ASP A 40 0.45 18.46 -4.34
CA ASP A 40 1.55 19.10 -3.62
C ASP A 40 1.64 18.54 -2.19
N LEU A 41 2.62 17.71 -1.93
CA LEU A 41 2.88 17.08 -0.62
C LEU A 41 3.77 17.99 0.22
N PRO A 42 3.33 18.54 1.37
CA PRO A 42 4.15 19.44 2.18
C PRO A 42 5.32 18.67 2.81
N PHE A 43 6.49 19.32 2.89
CA PHE A 43 7.55 18.81 3.74
C PHE A 43 7.24 19.09 5.22
N LYS A 44 7.35 18.06 6.05
CA LYS A 44 7.16 18.12 7.51
C LYS A 44 8.36 17.51 8.23
N VAL A 45 8.61 17.95 9.44
CA VAL A 45 9.60 17.32 10.33
C VAL A 45 8.91 16.23 11.14
N LEU A 46 9.28 14.98 10.88
CA LEU A 46 8.80 13.81 11.62
C LEU A 46 9.99 13.09 12.27
N SER A 47 9.94 12.92 13.57
CA SER A 47 11.04 12.28 14.34
C SER A 47 12.43 12.87 14.04
N GLY A 48 12.50 14.20 13.88
CA GLY A 48 13.73 14.92 13.60
C GLY A 48 14.23 14.86 12.15
N LYS A 49 13.50 14.22 11.25
CA LYS A 49 13.80 14.17 9.81
C LYS A 49 12.75 14.96 9.04
N LYS A 50 13.23 15.78 8.09
CA LYS A 50 12.34 16.47 7.14
C LYS A 50 11.96 15.48 6.04
N VAL A 51 10.67 15.25 5.83
CA VAL A 51 10.14 14.29 4.86
C VAL A 51 8.97 14.88 4.09
N ALA A 52 8.81 14.53 2.83
CA ALA A 52 7.59 14.84 2.10
C ALA A 52 6.44 14.02 2.72
N PHE A 53 5.40 14.69 3.18
CA PHE A 53 4.33 14.07 3.97
C PHE A 53 3.14 13.72 3.09
N LEU A 54 2.98 12.43 2.81
CA LEU A 54 1.81 11.89 2.14
C LEU A 54 0.70 11.59 3.16
N ASP A 55 -0.41 12.31 3.07
CA ASP A 55 -1.63 12.01 3.82
C ASP A 55 -2.79 11.80 2.85
N ILE A 56 -3.24 10.57 2.77
CA ILE A 56 -4.32 10.16 1.87
C ILE A 56 -5.69 10.12 2.55
N SER A 57 -5.73 10.42 3.86
CA SER A 57 -6.95 10.37 4.66
C SER A 57 -7.98 11.38 4.13
N GLY A 58 -9.12 10.89 3.66
CA GLY A 58 -10.18 11.75 3.12
C GLY A 58 -9.87 12.45 1.80
N GLN A 59 -8.72 12.21 1.19
CA GLN A 59 -8.31 12.80 -0.09
C GLN A 59 -8.89 12.02 -1.27
N VAL A 60 -10.15 12.27 -1.62
CA VAL A 60 -10.87 11.50 -2.66
C VAL A 60 -10.11 11.50 -3.98
N SER A 61 -9.82 12.67 -4.55
CA SER A 61 -9.15 12.80 -5.84
C SER A 61 -7.76 12.16 -5.88
N LEU A 62 -7.00 12.25 -4.78
CA LEU A 62 -5.68 11.64 -4.68
C LEU A 62 -5.77 10.11 -4.63
N ASN A 63 -6.70 9.56 -3.83
CA ASN A 63 -6.91 8.11 -3.76
C ASN A 63 -7.38 7.55 -5.11
N GLU A 64 -8.25 8.25 -5.83
CA GLU A 64 -8.68 7.83 -7.17
C GLU A 64 -7.53 7.84 -8.17
N ALA A 65 -6.75 8.93 -8.25
CA ALA A 65 -5.63 9.04 -9.17
C ALA A 65 -4.53 7.99 -8.87
N ALA A 66 -4.21 7.79 -7.59
CA ALA A 66 -3.28 6.75 -7.19
C ALA A 66 -3.78 5.34 -7.52
N ALA A 67 -5.08 5.08 -7.35
CA ALA A 67 -5.69 3.80 -7.70
C ALA A 67 -5.66 3.54 -9.22
N ASP A 68 -5.87 4.57 -10.05
CA ASP A 68 -5.75 4.47 -11.50
C ASP A 68 -4.34 4.02 -11.90
N ASP A 69 -3.33 4.76 -11.46
CA ASP A 69 -1.94 4.50 -11.81
C ASP A 69 -1.44 3.14 -11.23
N ILE A 70 -1.87 2.76 -10.02
CA ILE A 70 -1.54 1.44 -9.44
C ILE A 70 -2.18 0.31 -10.26
N VAL A 71 -3.45 0.45 -10.64
CA VAL A 71 -4.14 -0.59 -11.42
C VAL A 71 -3.48 -0.76 -12.78
N ASP A 72 -3.14 0.33 -13.47
CA ASP A 72 -2.44 0.27 -14.76
C ASP A 72 -1.08 -0.45 -14.60
N LEU A 73 -0.32 -0.12 -13.55
CA LEU A 73 0.96 -0.77 -13.26
C LEU A 73 0.82 -2.28 -12.99
N LEU A 74 -0.22 -2.70 -12.26
CA LEU A 74 -0.50 -4.11 -11.98
C LEU A 74 -0.96 -4.86 -13.24
N LEU A 75 -1.76 -4.23 -14.10
CA LEU A 75 -2.21 -4.79 -15.38
C LEU A 75 -1.03 -5.02 -16.32
N ASP A 76 -0.15 -4.04 -16.46
CA ASP A 76 1.05 -4.11 -17.30
C ASP A 76 2.00 -5.22 -16.85
N ALA A 77 2.07 -5.46 -15.53
CA ALA A 77 2.86 -6.53 -14.94
C ALA A 77 2.16 -7.91 -14.99
N GLY A 78 0.92 -8.00 -15.46
CA GLY A 78 0.16 -9.24 -15.50
C GLY A 78 -0.17 -9.82 -14.12
N VAL A 79 -0.26 -8.97 -13.09
CA VAL A 79 -0.66 -9.39 -11.73
C VAL A 79 -2.12 -9.80 -11.73
N GLU A 80 -2.44 -10.88 -11.03
CA GLU A 80 -3.81 -11.37 -10.83
C GLU A 80 -4.08 -11.58 -9.35
N PHE A 81 -5.20 -11.06 -8.85
CA PHE A 81 -5.63 -11.23 -7.46
C PHE A 81 -7.15 -11.30 -7.32
N ASP A 82 -7.62 -11.88 -6.24
CA ASP A 82 -9.03 -12.18 -5.98
C ASP A 82 -9.65 -11.20 -4.98
N THR A 83 -8.84 -10.57 -4.12
CA THR A 83 -9.26 -9.56 -3.13
C THR A 83 -8.07 -8.77 -2.61
N ILE A 84 -8.34 -7.78 -1.74
CA ILE A 84 -7.34 -6.88 -1.19
C ILE A 84 -7.29 -7.02 0.34
N LEU A 85 -6.08 -7.00 0.91
CA LEU A 85 -5.81 -6.85 2.34
C LEU A 85 -5.07 -5.54 2.58
N ASN A 86 -5.60 -4.68 3.45
CA ASN A 86 -4.97 -3.42 3.82
C ASN A 86 -5.03 -3.16 5.33
N PRO A 87 -4.12 -2.34 5.90
CA PRO A 87 -4.20 -1.97 7.31
C PRO A 87 -5.22 -0.85 7.53
N VAL A 88 -5.84 -0.85 8.70
CA VAL A 88 -6.65 0.28 9.17
C VAL A 88 -5.72 1.47 9.45
N ALA A 89 -6.06 2.72 9.14
CA ALA A 89 -7.28 3.25 8.57
C ALA A 89 -7.03 3.97 7.24
N LYS A 90 -5.82 4.49 7.03
CA LYS A 90 -5.49 5.40 5.90
C LYS A 90 -5.73 4.75 4.55
N SER A 91 -5.29 3.50 4.40
CA SER A 91 -5.34 2.78 3.12
C SER A 91 -6.73 2.25 2.74
N ASN A 92 -7.76 2.45 3.58
CA ASN A 92 -9.11 1.94 3.29
C ASN A 92 -9.70 2.54 2.01
N ALA A 93 -9.59 3.86 1.83
CA ALA A 93 -10.12 4.52 0.64
C ALA A 93 -9.35 4.11 -0.62
N LEU A 94 -8.03 3.99 -0.52
CA LEU A 94 -7.17 3.51 -1.61
C LEU A 94 -7.52 2.08 -2.03
N ALA A 95 -7.63 1.16 -1.07
CA ALA A 95 -7.99 -0.23 -1.33
C ALA A 95 -9.35 -0.35 -2.02
N HIS A 96 -10.34 0.44 -1.56
CA HIS A 96 -11.65 0.51 -2.18
C HIS A 96 -11.59 1.03 -3.63
N ALA A 97 -10.86 2.13 -3.88
CA ALA A 97 -10.69 2.69 -5.21
C ALA A 97 -9.99 1.71 -6.16
N ILE A 98 -8.93 1.02 -5.70
CA ILE A 98 -8.25 -0.03 -6.47
C ILE A 98 -9.22 -1.16 -6.83
N ALA A 99 -10.04 -1.66 -5.88
CA ALA A 99 -11.02 -2.71 -6.15
C ALA A 99 -12.02 -2.30 -7.23
N LEU A 100 -12.57 -1.09 -7.15
CA LEU A 100 -13.52 -0.57 -8.16
C LEU A 100 -12.87 -0.45 -9.55
N ARG A 101 -11.64 0.06 -9.62
CA ARG A 101 -10.91 0.21 -10.89
C ARG A 101 -10.53 -1.14 -11.48
N TRP A 102 -10.05 -2.07 -10.64
CA TRP A 102 -9.74 -3.43 -11.05
C TRP A 102 -10.95 -4.16 -11.61
N ASN A 103 -12.09 -4.10 -10.91
CA ASN A 103 -13.35 -4.68 -11.38
C ASN A 103 -13.75 -4.14 -12.76
N LYS A 104 -13.63 -2.82 -12.96
CA LYS A 104 -13.93 -2.19 -14.24
C LYS A 104 -12.98 -2.65 -15.35
N ALA A 105 -11.67 -2.72 -15.06
CA ALA A 105 -10.65 -3.04 -16.04
C ALA A 105 -10.68 -4.52 -16.46
N LYS A 106 -10.90 -5.42 -15.50
CA LYS A 106 -10.83 -6.89 -15.70
C LYS A 106 -12.20 -7.54 -15.92
N GLY A 107 -13.30 -6.81 -15.71
CA GLY A 107 -14.64 -7.41 -15.71
C GLY A 107 -14.85 -8.39 -14.55
N THR A 108 -14.09 -8.22 -13.45
CA THR A 108 -14.20 -9.03 -12.23
C THR A 108 -15.21 -8.43 -11.26
N GLN A 109 -15.45 -9.12 -10.15
CA GLN A 109 -16.31 -8.64 -9.09
C GLN A 109 -15.64 -8.91 -7.73
N ILE A 110 -14.81 -7.95 -7.29
CA ILE A 110 -14.32 -7.91 -5.92
C ILE A 110 -15.38 -7.19 -5.09
N ASP A 111 -16.20 -7.94 -4.35
CA ASP A 111 -17.28 -7.40 -3.53
C ASP A 111 -16.82 -6.97 -2.14
N ARG A 112 -15.67 -7.46 -1.69
CA ARG A 112 -15.16 -7.24 -0.35
C ARG A 112 -13.65 -7.10 -0.37
N THR A 113 -13.14 -6.08 0.34
CA THR A 113 -11.74 -5.99 0.78
C THR A 113 -11.67 -6.35 2.26
N VAL A 114 -10.50 -6.77 2.74
CA VAL A 114 -10.27 -7.12 4.14
C VAL A 114 -9.37 -6.07 4.79
N VAL A 115 -9.78 -5.59 5.96
CA VAL A 115 -9.06 -4.58 6.72
C VAL A 115 -8.43 -5.21 7.96
N ALA A 116 -7.10 -5.23 8.02
CA ALA A 116 -6.37 -5.61 9.22
C ALA A 116 -6.57 -4.55 10.31
N ARG A 117 -7.12 -4.95 11.45
CA ARG A 117 -7.57 -4.06 12.54
C ARG A 117 -6.50 -3.90 13.60
N LYS A 118 -6.45 -2.77 14.26
CA LYS A 118 -5.65 -2.55 15.47
C LYS A 118 -6.44 -3.03 16.68
N SER A 119 -6.52 -4.34 16.86
CA SER A 119 -7.27 -4.98 17.94
C SER A 119 -6.56 -6.24 18.40
N ASP A 120 -6.57 -6.49 19.70
CA ASP A 120 -5.99 -7.66 20.36
C ASP A 120 -7.02 -8.77 20.69
N GLY A 121 -8.30 -8.53 20.42
CA GLY A 121 -9.40 -9.44 20.73
C GLY A 121 -9.61 -10.60 19.73
N ASN A 122 -8.89 -10.62 18.61
CA ASN A 122 -9.05 -11.63 17.57
C ASN A 122 -7.98 -12.73 17.69
N ARG A 123 -8.32 -13.96 17.27
CA ARG A 123 -7.42 -15.11 17.32
C ARG A 123 -6.23 -15.00 16.36
N ILE A 124 -6.45 -14.44 15.16
CA ILE A 124 -5.42 -14.25 14.14
C ILE A 124 -4.81 -12.86 14.31
N GLN A 125 -3.58 -12.83 14.78
CA GLN A 125 -2.86 -11.61 15.13
C GLN A 125 -1.44 -11.63 14.58
N ALA A 126 -0.89 -10.45 14.30
CA ALA A 126 0.51 -10.21 14.03
C ALA A 126 1.02 -9.02 14.87
N VAL A 127 2.23 -9.13 15.39
CA VAL A 127 2.91 -8.02 16.07
C VAL A 127 3.78 -7.28 15.07
N TYR A 128 3.66 -5.97 15.02
CA TYR A 128 4.44 -5.16 14.12
C TYR A 128 4.92 -3.85 14.76
N ARG A 129 5.93 -3.23 14.16
CA ARG A 129 6.40 -1.89 14.52
C ARG A 129 6.35 -1.00 13.29
N SER A 130 5.68 0.14 13.40
CA SER A 130 5.73 1.14 12.34
C SER A 130 6.82 2.18 12.61
N VAL A 131 7.30 2.84 11.56
CA VAL A 131 8.31 3.91 11.68
C VAL A 131 7.83 5.06 12.57
N THR A 132 6.53 5.34 12.53
CA THR A 132 5.90 6.44 13.28
C THR A 132 5.55 6.09 14.73
N THR A 133 5.57 4.81 15.09
CA THR A 133 5.20 4.37 16.44
C THR A 133 6.21 3.30 16.92
N PRO A 134 7.15 3.66 17.81
CA PRO A 134 8.24 2.77 18.22
C PRO A 134 7.83 1.64 19.16
N ARG A 135 6.55 1.54 19.54
CA ARG A 135 6.03 0.43 20.35
C ARG A 135 5.56 -0.72 19.46
N ASP A 136 5.58 -1.92 20.03
CA ASP A 136 4.90 -3.07 19.44
C ASP A 136 3.42 -2.77 19.33
N GLN A 137 2.88 -2.97 18.14
CA GLN A 137 1.47 -2.83 17.83
C GLN A 137 0.94 -4.18 17.40
N ILE A 138 -0.34 -4.41 17.64
CA ILE A 138 -1.04 -5.61 17.19
C ILE A 138 -1.94 -5.23 16.03
N MET A 139 -1.88 -6.01 14.97
CA MET A 139 -2.91 -6.03 13.94
C MET A 139 -3.55 -7.42 13.90
N SER A 140 -4.82 -7.48 13.53
CA SER A 140 -5.58 -8.73 13.59
C SER A 140 -6.63 -8.84 12.51
N LEU A 141 -7.03 -10.07 12.25
CA LEU A 141 -8.18 -10.44 11.41
C LEU A 141 -9.25 -11.09 12.27
N THR A 142 -10.51 -10.86 11.96
CA THR A 142 -11.61 -11.66 12.50
C THR A 142 -11.55 -13.07 11.90
N ASP A 143 -12.22 -14.04 12.54
CA ASP A 143 -12.30 -15.40 12.00
C ASP A 143 -12.98 -15.42 10.62
N ASP A 144 -14.01 -14.58 10.41
CA ASP A 144 -14.68 -14.43 9.11
C ASP A 144 -13.76 -13.82 8.03
N ASP A 145 -12.91 -12.82 8.40
CA ASP A 145 -11.94 -12.25 7.49
C ASP A 145 -10.90 -13.29 7.07
N ALA A 146 -10.42 -14.09 8.02
CA ALA A 146 -9.43 -15.12 7.75
C ALA A 146 -10.00 -16.26 6.87
N GLU A 147 -11.21 -16.73 7.16
CA GLU A 147 -11.86 -17.75 6.32
C GLU A 147 -12.14 -17.21 4.91
N TYR A 148 -12.51 -15.94 4.79
CA TYR A 148 -12.69 -15.29 3.48
C TYR A 148 -11.40 -15.21 2.67
N LEU A 149 -10.25 -14.98 3.31
CA LEU A 149 -8.95 -14.89 2.64
C LEU A 149 -8.34 -16.24 2.27
N LYS A 150 -8.75 -17.31 2.92
CA LYS A 150 -8.15 -18.63 2.77
C LYS A 150 -8.16 -19.14 1.34
N GLY A 151 -6.98 -19.47 0.84
CA GLY A 151 -6.75 -19.93 -0.53
C GLY A 151 -6.86 -18.87 -1.61
N LYS A 152 -7.24 -17.64 -1.29
CA LYS A 152 -7.30 -16.53 -2.26
C LYS A 152 -5.93 -15.93 -2.54
N ARG A 153 -5.73 -15.48 -3.77
CA ARG A 153 -4.63 -14.60 -4.14
C ARG A 153 -5.01 -13.19 -3.72
N ILE A 154 -4.19 -12.56 -2.91
CA ILE A 154 -4.47 -11.22 -2.38
C ILE A 154 -3.47 -10.19 -2.85
N LEU A 155 -3.95 -8.98 -3.11
CA LEU A 155 -3.14 -7.78 -3.20
C LEU A 155 -3.04 -7.16 -1.80
N VAL A 156 -1.83 -6.98 -1.29
CA VAL A 156 -1.60 -6.20 -0.06
C VAL A 156 -1.46 -4.73 -0.46
N VAL A 157 -2.22 -3.84 0.19
CA VAL A 157 -2.22 -2.40 -0.12
C VAL A 157 -1.91 -1.58 1.12
N ASP A 158 -1.00 -0.61 1.00
CA ASP A 158 -0.77 0.41 2.03
C ASP A 158 -0.50 1.78 1.37
N ASP A 159 -0.42 2.86 2.15
CA ASP A 159 -0.12 4.21 1.65
C ASP A 159 1.37 4.38 1.32
N VAL A 160 2.23 4.05 2.27
CA VAL A 160 3.69 4.23 2.16
C VAL A 160 4.44 3.01 2.68
N TYR A 161 5.43 2.56 1.92
CA TYR A 161 6.41 1.61 2.40
C TYR A 161 7.61 2.36 2.99
N GLY A 162 7.72 2.32 4.31
CA GLY A 162 8.89 2.78 5.07
C GLY A 162 9.55 1.57 5.70
N GLY A 163 10.27 1.44 6.65
CA GLY A 163 10.99 0.31 7.27
C GLY A 163 10.34 -1.10 7.26
N GLY A 164 9.24 -1.31 6.56
CA GLY A 164 8.62 -2.62 6.28
C GLY A 164 7.87 -3.26 7.45
N GLY A 165 7.74 -2.59 8.59
CA GLY A 165 7.08 -3.15 9.78
C GLY A 165 5.62 -3.51 9.55
N THR A 166 4.82 -2.58 9.02
CA THR A 166 3.40 -2.80 8.68
C THR A 166 3.26 -3.93 7.66
N THR A 167 4.07 -3.90 6.61
CA THR A 167 4.08 -4.93 5.57
C THR A 167 4.37 -6.32 6.15
N LYS A 168 5.36 -6.46 7.02
CA LYS A 168 5.66 -7.75 7.69
C LYS A 168 4.46 -8.27 8.47
N GLY A 169 3.77 -7.39 9.19
CA GLY A 169 2.55 -7.76 9.92
C GLY A 169 1.42 -8.21 8.99
N LEU A 170 1.20 -7.52 7.87
CA LEU A 170 0.20 -7.92 6.88
C LEU A 170 0.52 -9.26 6.22
N MET A 171 1.80 -9.49 5.87
CA MET A 171 2.27 -10.76 5.31
C MET A 171 2.09 -11.92 6.32
N GLU A 172 2.37 -11.69 7.60
CA GLU A 172 2.14 -12.67 8.67
C GLU A 172 0.64 -13.00 8.84
N LEU A 173 -0.24 -11.99 8.79
CA LEU A 173 -1.68 -12.20 8.83
C LEU A 173 -2.16 -13.00 7.62
N ALA A 174 -1.67 -12.67 6.42
CA ALA A 174 -1.99 -13.39 5.19
C ALA A 174 -1.59 -14.87 5.27
N ASP A 175 -0.39 -15.16 5.76
CA ASP A 175 0.12 -16.52 5.95
C ASP A 175 -0.75 -17.29 6.96
N LYS A 176 -1.03 -16.69 8.12
CA LYS A 176 -1.91 -17.29 9.15
C LYS A 176 -3.34 -17.54 8.67
N ALA A 177 -3.85 -16.71 7.76
CA ALA A 177 -5.15 -16.91 7.13
C ALA A 177 -5.12 -17.92 5.97
N GLY A 178 -3.94 -18.40 5.57
CA GLY A 178 -3.78 -19.30 4.42
C GLY A 178 -4.05 -18.63 3.08
N ALA A 179 -3.84 -17.31 2.98
CA ALA A 179 -3.90 -16.55 1.74
C ALA A 179 -2.59 -16.64 0.95
N ILE A 180 -2.66 -16.38 -0.35
CA ILE A 180 -1.51 -16.32 -1.26
C ILE A 180 -1.29 -14.86 -1.64
N VAL A 181 -0.20 -14.25 -1.18
CA VAL A 181 0.12 -12.87 -1.56
C VAL A 181 0.58 -12.85 -3.01
N ALA A 182 -0.19 -12.20 -3.88
CA ALA A 182 0.11 -12.04 -5.30
C ALA A 182 1.08 -10.87 -5.54
N ALA A 183 0.85 -9.74 -4.86
CA ALA A 183 1.67 -8.54 -4.93
C ALA A 183 1.44 -7.65 -3.70
N HIS A 184 2.32 -6.67 -3.52
CA HIS A 184 2.17 -5.58 -2.58
C HIS A 184 2.19 -4.25 -3.33
N ALA A 185 1.16 -3.42 -3.18
CA ALA A 185 1.08 -2.12 -3.83
C ALA A 185 1.00 -0.99 -2.79
N VAL A 186 1.79 0.06 -3.02
CA VAL A 186 1.79 1.28 -2.22
C VAL A 186 1.83 2.50 -3.14
N ILE A 187 1.39 3.65 -2.66
CA ILE A 187 1.54 4.89 -3.42
C ILE A 187 3.01 5.28 -3.48
N ALA A 188 3.71 5.24 -2.35
CA ALA A 188 5.09 5.67 -2.31
C ALA A 188 5.98 4.77 -1.44
N VAL A 189 7.28 4.84 -1.71
CA VAL A 189 8.32 4.24 -0.86
C VAL A 189 9.20 5.32 -0.27
N GLU A 190 9.67 5.18 0.96
CA GLU A 190 10.64 6.10 1.53
C GLU A 190 12.03 5.91 0.90
N ALA A 191 12.75 7.01 0.67
CA ALA A 191 14.10 6.94 0.13
C ALA A 191 15.05 6.19 1.07
N GLY A 192 15.91 5.35 0.49
CA GLY A 192 16.94 4.60 1.23
C GLY A 192 16.47 3.34 1.94
N VAL A 193 15.21 2.91 1.76
CA VAL A 193 14.73 1.63 2.27
C VAL A 193 15.02 0.49 1.29
N GLU A 194 15.30 -0.69 1.83
CA GLU A 194 15.40 -1.91 1.04
C GLU A 194 14.00 -2.37 0.66
N LEU A 195 13.78 -2.59 -0.63
CA LEU A 195 12.47 -2.96 -1.17
C LEU A 195 12.34 -4.48 -1.26
N PRO A 196 11.21 -5.05 -0.81
CA PRO A 196 10.94 -6.47 -1.01
C PRO A 196 10.62 -6.77 -2.47
N GLU A 197 10.82 -8.01 -2.88
CA GLU A 197 10.32 -8.49 -4.16
C GLU A 197 8.78 -8.40 -4.21
N GLY A 198 8.23 -8.14 -5.41
CA GLY A 198 6.78 -8.06 -5.64
C GLY A 198 6.13 -6.78 -5.11
N ILE A 199 6.91 -5.75 -4.80
CA ILE A 199 6.36 -4.43 -4.47
C ILE A 199 6.15 -3.60 -5.74
N PHE A 200 5.00 -2.94 -5.80
CA PHE A 200 4.59 -1.98 -6.82
C PHE A 200 4.37 -0.62 -6.17
N TYR A 201 4.94 0.43 -6.72
CA TYR A 201 4.82 1.79 -6.16
C TYR A 201 4.89 2.85 -7.26
N LEU A 202 4.37 4.03 -6.98
CA LEU A 202 4.29 5.10 -7.97
C LEU A 202 5.51 6.01 -7.93
N PHE A 203 5.99 6.38 -6.74
CA PHE A 203 7.16 7.26 -6.59
C PHE A 203 7.90 7.05 -5.26
N THR A 204 9.07 7.66 -5.17
CA THR A 204 9.88 7.67 -3.95
C THR A 204 9.70 8.98 -3.21
N LEU A 205 9.42 8.90 -1.90
CA LEU A 205 9.41 10.06 -1.00
C LEU A 205 10.84 10.44 -0.65
N PRO A 206 11.34 11.61 -1.08
CA PRO A 206 12.69 12.04 -0.75
C PRO A 206 12.78 12.44 0.73
N LEU A 207 13.96 12.25 1.30
CA LEU A 207 14.33 12.93 2.53
C LEU A 207 14.56 14.42 2.21
N GLY A 208 14.11 15.31 3.08
CA GLY A 208 14.41 16.72 3.00
C GLY A 208 15.85 17.01 3.48
N GLU A 209 16.40 18.11 3.04
CA GLU A 209 17.64 18.67 3.54
C GLU A 209 17.43 19.37 4.88
#